data_ea29d38faab46ffb0a9e26173b84eca2
#
_entry.id   ea29d38faab46ffb0a9e26173b84eca2
#
_cell.length_a   1.000
_cell.length_b   1.000
_cell.length_c   1.000
_cell.angle_alpha   90.00
_cell.angle_beta   90.00
_cell.angle_gamma   90.00
#
_symmetry.space_group_name_H-M   'P 1'
#
loop_
_entity.id
_entity.type
_entity.pdbx_description
1 polymer ?
#
loop_
_entity_poly.entity_id
_entity_poly.type
_entity_poly.pdbx_seq_one_letter_code
_entity_poly.pdbx_strand_id
1 'polypeptide(L)'
;KTCEMNGCSYAIRLKQNSLLVALASDKDEALYKATKEDQISYAVTYGEFLYQAGSWDYPRRVVFKIEKPYGQLTHMYTFIVTNMDMEPYQVIQFYCGRGKMENFIKEGKGGFDFAAVSSHSKVVNANRMRLHMLAYNLFNWFRRLALPANMRKQQVDTIRLKLIKIAARAVR
;
A
#
# COMPACT_ATOMS: atom_id res chain seq x y z
N LYS A 1 -12.16 3.17 -18.82
CA LYS A 1 -12.43 3.96 -20.07
C LYS A 1 -11.47 5.13 -20.20
N THR A 2 -11.44 6.11 -19.28
CA THR A 2 -10.56 7.29 -19.40
C THR A 2 -9.07 6.91 -19.42
N CYS A 3 -8.61 5.99 -18.57
CA CYS A 3 -7.22 5.53 -18.56
C CYS A 3 -6.83 4.83 -19.87
N GLU A 4 -7.69 3.97 -20.37
CA GLU A 4 -7.47 3.22 -21.61
C GLU A 4 -7.42 4.15 -22.83
N MET A 5 -8.30 5.14 -22.88
CA MET A 5 -8.31 6.17 -23.95
C MET A 5 -7.03 7.01 -23.97
N ASN A 6 -6.39 7.19 -22.82
CA ASN A 6 -5.14 7.96 -22.69
C ASN A 6 -3.89 7.08 -22.62
N GLY A 7 -3.99 5.78 -22.93
CA GLY A 7 -2.86 4.87 -22.89
C GLY A 7 -2.24 4.67 -21.49
N CYS A 8 -2.99 4.99 -20.42
CA CYS A 8 -2.49 4.86 -19.06
C CYS A 8 -2.73 3.46 -18.50
N SER A 9 -1.71 2.91 -17.87
CA SER A 9 -1.85 1.68 -17.08
C SER A 9 -2.57 1.95 -15.77
N TYR A 10 -3.38 1.00 -15.33
CA TYR A 10 -4.11 1.11 -14.06
C TYR A 10 -4.17 -0.21 -13.30
N ALA A 11 -4.28 -0.11 -11.98
CA ALA A 11 -4.61 -1.20 -11.07
C ALA A 11 -5.62 -0.68 -10.05
N ILE A 12 -6.85 -1.17 -10.10
CA ILE A 12 -7.96 -0.68 -9.29
C ILE A 12 -8.56 -1.85 -8.49
N ARG A 13 -8.65 -1.69 -7.17
CA ARG A 13 -9.26 -2.72 -6.33
C ARG A 13 -10.77 -2.77 -6.57
N LEU A 14 -11.28 -3.98 -6.80
CA LEU A 14 -12.71 -4.27 -6.84
C LEU A 14 -13.19 -4.66 -5.43
N LYS A 15 -14.40 -4.23 -5.12
CA LYS A 15 -15.09 -4.74 -3.93
C LYS A 15 -15.45 -6.20 -4.15
N GLN A 16 -15.14 -7.04 -3.18
CA GLN A 16 -15.52 -8.46 -3.21
C GLN A 16 -17.04 -8.62 -3.35
N ASN A 17 -17.45 -9.52 -4.22
CA ASN A 17 -18.83 -9.97 -4.38
C ASN A 17 -18.85 -11.49 -4.63
N SER A 18 -20.06 -12.10 -4.55
CA SER A 18 -20.23 -13.56 -4.72
C SER A 18 -19.75 -14.06 -6.08
N LEU A 19 -19.96 -13.29 -7.15
CA LEU A 19 -19.56 -13.68 -8.50
C LEU A 19 -18.04 -13.74 -8.66
N LEU A 20 -17.30 -12.73 -8.15
CA LEU A 20 -15.84 -12.74 -8.18
C LEU A 20 -15.25 -13.89 -7.36
N VAL A 21 -15.87 -14.23 -6.21
CA VAL A 21 -15.45 -15.37 -5.40
C VAL A 21 -15.72 -16.69 -6.14
N ALA A 22 -16.89 -16.83 -6.78
CA ALA A 22 -17.22 -18.02 -7.57
C ALA A 22 -16.23 -18.23 -8.75
N LEU A 23 -15.82 -17.15 -9.43
CA LEU A 23 -14.82 -17.23 -10.50
C LEU A 23 -13.40 -17.61 -10.01
N ALA A 24 -13.12 -17.46 -8.74
CA ALA A 24 -11.85 -17.84 -8.12
C ALA A 24 -11.92 -19.19 -7.36
N SER A 25 -13.05 -19.89 -7.39
CA SER A 25 -13.32 -21.08 -6.57
C SER A 25 -12.30 -22.21 -6.77
N ASP A 26 -11.86 -22.49 -8.00
CA ASP A 26 -10.90 -23.55 -8.28
C ASP A 26 -9.58 -23.38 -7.54
N LYS A 27 -9.07 -22.13 -7.52
CA LYS A 27 -7.84 -21.78 -6.79
C LYS A 27 -8.06 -21.78 -5.29
N ASP A 28 -9.24 -21.37 -4.85
CA ASP A 28 -9.63 -21.40 -3.44
C ASP A 28 -9.71 -22.83 -2.89
N GLU A 29 -10.35 -23.73 -3.60
CA GLU A 29 -10.40 -25.15 -3.23
C GLU A 29 -9.01 -25.80 -3.24
N ALA A 30 -8.17 -25.48 -4.23
CA ALA A 30 -6.81 -25.97 -4.27
C ALA A 30 -6.00 -25.50 -3.06
N LEU A 31 -6.15 -24.22 -2.66
CA LEU A 31 -5.50 -23.66 -1.48
C LEU A 31 -6.02 -24.33 -0.20
N TYR A 32 -7.33 -24.52 -0.10
CA TYR A 32 -7.96 -25.21 1.04
C TYR A 32 -7.45 -26.64 1.20
N LYS A 33 -7.40 -27.40 0.10
CA LYS A 33 -6.87 -28.77 0.10
C LYS A 33 -5.40 -28.82 0.53
N ALA A 34 -4.58 -27.88 0.02
CA ALA A 34 -3.16 -27.80 0.34
C ALA A 34 -2.88 -27.42 1.81
N THR A 35 -3.82 -26.71 2.47
CA THR A 35 -3.64 -26.23 3.84
C THR A 35 -4.46 -26.99 4.88
N LYS A 36 -5.14 -28.08 4.47
CA LYS A 36 -6.06 -28.81 5.33
C LYS A 36 -5.37 -29.46 6.54
N GLU A 37 -4.15 -29.95 6.35
CA GLU A 37 -3.36 -30.61 7.41
C GLU A 37 -2.67 -29.62 8.33
N ASP A 38 -2.33 -28.42 7.81
CA ASP A 38 -1.68 -27.35 8.59
C ASP A 38 -2.59 -26.12 8.63
N GLN A 39 -3.52 -26.13 9.56
CA GLN A 39 -4.51 -25.05 9.70
C GLN A 39 -3.93 -23.73 10.20
N ILE A 40 -2.72 -23.73 10.74
CA ILE A 40 -2.09 -22.56 11.36
C ILE A 40 -1.20 -21.80 10.36
N SER A 41 -0.70 -22.47 9.32
CA SER A 41 0.24 -21.88 8.37
C SER A 41 -0.36 -20.77 7.52
N TYR A 42 0.50 -19.82 7.13
CA TYR A 42 0.18 -18.84 6.10
C TYR A 42 0.30 -19.48 4.72
N ALA A 43 -0.72 -19.31 3.90
CA ALA A 43 -0.69 -19.73 2.52
C ALA A 43 -1.31 -18.68 1.59
N VAL A 44 -0.85 -18.62 0.35
CA VAL A 44 -1.31 -17.64 -0.63
C VAL A 44 -1.30 -18.23 -2.02
N THR A 45 -2.30 -17.90 -2.81
CA THR A 45 -2.35 -18.22 -4.24
C THR A 45 -2.76 -16.98 -5.04
N TYR A 46 -2.37 -16.97 -6.31
CA TYR A 46 -2.66 -15.91 -7.25
C TYR A 46 -3.29 -16.49 -8.49
N GLY A 47 -4.10 -15.71 -9.16
CA GLY A 47 -4.69 -16.08 -10.42
C GLY A 47 -5.31 -14.88 -11.11
N GLU A 48 -5.92 -15.14 -12.25
CA GLU A 48 -6.59 -14.14 -13.06
C GLU A 48 -7.74 -14.74 -13.84
N PHE A 49 -8.67 -13.88 -14.21
CA PHE A 49 -9.79 -14.21 -15.11
C PHE A 49 -10.25 -12.94 -15.84
N LEU A 50 -11.04 -13.12 -16.88
CA LEU A 50 -11.78 -12.03 -17.51
C LEU A 50 -13.13 -11.87 -16.82
N TYR A 51 -13.45 -10.64 -16.43
CA TYR A 51 -14.69 -10.30 -15.77
C TYR A 51 -15.31 -9.06 -16.41
N GLN A 52 -16.62 -9.08 -16.56
CA GLN A 52 -17.40 -7.94 -17.04
C GLN A 52 -18.46 -7.58 -16.00
N ALA A 53 -18.35 -6.39 -15.42
CA ALA A 53 -19.42 -5.82 -14.62
C ALA A 53 -20.56 -5.31 -15.52
N GLY A 54 -21.78 -5.26 -15.00
CA GLY A 54 -22.94 -4.84 -15.80
C GLY A 54 -22.85 -3.42 -16.41
N SER A 55 -22.01 -2.55 -15.84
CA SER A 55 -21.75 -1.20 -16.34
C SER A 55 -20.54 -1.08 -17.27
N TRP A 56 -19.88 -2.19 -17.60
CA TRP A 56 -18.68 -2.17 -18.45
C TRP A 56 -19.03 -2.54 -19.89
N ASP A 57 -18.42 -1.84 -20.83
CA ASP A 57 -18.65 -2.04 -22.27
C ASP A 57 -18.07 -3.39 -22.76
N TYR A 58 -17.04 -3.94 -22.07
CA TYR A 58 -16.36 -5.19 -22.39
C TYR A 58 -15.70 -5.80 -21.17
N PRO A 59 -15.38 -7.13 -21.23
CA PRO A 59 -14.70 -7.80 -20.14
C PRO A 59 -13.26 -7.25 -19.96
N ARG A 60 -12.82 -7.18 -18.72
CA ARG A 60 -11.47 -6.74 -18.33
C ARG A 60 -10.75 -7.81 -17.54
N ARG A 61 -9.45 -7.81 -17.63
CA ARG A 61 -8.57 -8.66 -16.82
C ARG A 61 -8.71 -8.29 -15.35
N VAL A 62 -9.04 -9.29 -14.54
CA VAL A 62 -9.06 -9.19 -13.08
C VAL A 62 -8.05 -10.17 -12.53
N VAL A 63 -7.09 -9.64 -11.81
CA VAL A 63 -6.09 -10.41 -11.07
C VAL A 63 -6.57 -10.55 -9.63
N PHE A 64 -6.35 -11.72 -9.05
CA PHE A 64 -6.73 -11.93 -7.66
C PHE A 64 -5.64 -12.59 -6.82
N LYS A 65 -5.70 -12.33 -5.54
CA LYS A 65 -4.96 -12.99 -4.49
C LYS A 65 -5.95 -13.61 -3.52
N ILE A 66 -5.76 -14.88 -3.18
CA ILE A 66 -6.42 -15.56 -2.07
C ILE A 66 -5.35 -15.87 -1.06
N GLU A 67 -5.52 -15.42 0.17
CA GLU A 67 -4.61 -15.72 1.26
C GLU A 67 -5.35 -16.29 2.47
N LYS A 68 -4.73 -17.26 3.08
CA LYS A 68 -5.08 -17.78 4.39
C LYS A 68 -4.09 -17.15 5.38
N PRO A 69 -4.54 -16.19 6.20
CA PRO A 69 -3.69 -15.59 7.20
C PRO A 69 -3.27 -16.60 8.27
N TYR A 70 -2.12 -16.37 8.89
CA TYR A 70 -1.64 -17.19 9.98
C TYR A 70 -2.68 -17.27 11.12
N GLY A 71 -3.00 -18.48 11.57
CA GLY A 71 -3.96 -18.72 12.64
C GLY A 71 -5.43 -18.45 12.30
N GLN A 72 -5.77 -18.24 11.02
CA GLN A 72 -7.16 -18.06 10.57
C GLN A 72 -7.60 -19.21 9.69
N LEU A 73 -8.87 -19.61 9.84
CA LEU A 73 -9.51 -20.66 9.01
C LEU A 73 -10.16 -20.09 7.75
N THR A 74 -10.41 -18.77 7.73
CA THR A 74 -11.10 -18.10 6.63
C THR A 74 -10.11 -17.51 5.63
N HIS A 75 -10.38 -17.69 4.34
CA HIS A 75 -9.61 -17.10 3.28
C HIS A 75 -9.99 -15.64 3.05
N MET A 76 -8.99 -14.81 2.74
CA MET A 76 -9.15 -13.42 2.38
C MET A 76 -8.90 -13.21 0.89
N TYR A 77 -9.80 -12.47 0.22
CA TYR A 77 -9.73 -12.24 -1.21
C TYR A 77 -9.38 -10.78 -1.51
N THR A 78 -8.51 -10.60 -2.49
CA THR A 78 -8.21 -9.30 -3.08
C THR A 78 -8.37 -9.41 -4.59
N PHE A 79 -9.23 -8.59 -5.19
CA PHE A 79 -9.46 -8.53 -6.63
C PHE A 79 -9.03 -7.18 -7.16
N ILE A 80 -8.26 -7.18 -8.25
CA ILE A 80 -7.71 -5.97 -8.89
C ILE A 80 -7.99 -6.06 -10.39
N VAL A 81 -8.75 -5.09 -10.91
CA VAL A 81 -8.89 -4.92 -12.36
C VAL A 81 -7.71 -4.13 -12.90
N THR A 82 -7.15 -4.58 -14.00
CA THR A 82 -5.94 -3.99 -14.60
C THR A 82 -5.91 -4.16 -16.12
N ASN A 83 -5.17 -3.27 -16.77
CA ASN A 83 -4.76 -3.43 -18.17
C ASN A 83 -3.25 -3.67 -18.31
N MET A 84 -2.54 -3.90 -17.19
CA MET A 84 -1.11 -4.20 -17.20
C MET A 84 -0.87 -5.62 -17.67
N ASP A 85 0.16 -5.80 -18.50
CA ASP A 85 0.65 -7.11 -18.95
C ASP A 85 1.79 -7.59 -18.02
N MET A 86 1.42 -7.83 -16.76
CA MET A 86 2.33 -8.30 -15.71
C MET A 86 1.74 -9.59 -15.12
N GLU A 87 2.60 -10.44 -14.56
CA GLU A 87 2.15 -11.63 -13.83
C GLU A 87 1.23 -11.25 -12.65
N PRO A 88 0.21 -12.07 -12.33
CA PRO A 88 -0.76 -11.77 -11.26
C PRO A 88 -0.12 -11.35 -9.94
N TYR A 89 0.92 -12.04 -9.52
CA TYR A 89 1.70 -11.71 -8.32
C TYR A 89 2.30 -10.29 -8.38
N GLN A 90 2.86 -9.90 -9.53
CA GLN A 90 3.49 -8.59 -9.72
C GLN A 90 2.46 -7.45 -9.68
N VAL A 91 1.28 -7.64 -10.27
CA VAL A 91 0.17 -6.67 -10.20
C VAL A 91 -0.27 -6.46 -8.75
N ILE A 92 -0.42 -7.54 -7.99
CA ILE A 92 -0.77 -7.47 -6.56
C ILE A 92 0.33 -6.72 -5.77
N GLN A 93 1.60 -7.02 -6.01
CA GLN A 93 2.71 -6.30 -5.35
C GLN A 93 2.75 -4.82 -5.73
N PHE A 94 2.55 -4.50 -7.00
CA PHE A 94 2.46 -3.11 -7.47
C PHE A 94 1.34 -2.35 -6.75
N TYR A 95 0.15 -2.95 -6.70
CA TYR A 95 -0.99 -2.34 -5.98
C TYR A 95 -0.71 -2.17 -4.47
N CYS A 96 -0.10 -3.15 -3.83
CA CYS A 96 0.29 -3.06 -2.41
C CYS A 96 1.31 -1.95 -2.14
N GLY A 97 2.08 -1.54 -3.15
CA GLY A 97 2.98 -0.38 -3.08
C GLY A 97 2.28 0.94 -2.75
N ARG A 98 0.97 1.05 -3.04
CA ARG A 98 0.13 2.19 -2.64
C ARG A 98 0.15 2.44 -1.12
N GLY A 99 0.11 1.38 -0.32
CA GLY A 99 0.16 1.50 1.14
C GLY A 99 1.45 2.15 1.64
N LYS A 100 2.56 1.99 0.93
CA LYS A 100 3.82 2.69 1.25
C LYS A 100 3.70 4.19 1.02
N MET A 101 3.06 4.61 -0.06
CA MET A 101 2.81 6.02 -0.36
C MET A 101 1.90 6.66 0.72
N GLU A 102 0.83 5.97 1.10
CA GLU A 102 -0.07 6.43 2.16
C GLU A 102 0.67 6.59 3.50
N ASN A 103 1.57 5.67 3.83
CA ASN A 103 2.41 5.77 5.03
C ASN A 103 3.38 6.97 4.96
N PHE A 104 3.98 7.26 3.81
CA PHE A 104 4.83 8.44 3.64
C PHE A 104 4.04 9.75 3.78
N ILE A 105 2.82 9.81 3.21
CA ILE A 105 1.93 10.97 3.36
C ILE A 105 1.53 11.14 4.83
N LYS A 106 1.21 10.05 5.53
CA LYS A 106 0.85 10.07 6.95
C LYS A 106 2.04 10.54 7.81
N GLU A 107 3.23 10.02 7.55
CA GLU A 107 4.47 10.44 8.23
C GLU A 107 4.78 11.93 7.97
N GLY A 108 4.60 12.39 6.72
CA GLY A 108 4.76 13.81 6.37
C GLY A 108 3.74 14.73 7.06
N LYS A 109 2.49 14.29 7.19
CA LYS A 109 1.46 15.04 7.93
C LYS A 109 1.75 15.11 9.43
N GLY A 110 2.13 14.00 10.06
CA GLY A 110 2.41 13.95 11.49
C GLY A 110 3.75 14.60 11.87
N GLY A 111 4.83 14.26 11.14
CA GLY A 111 6.18 14.68 11.50
C GLY A 111 6.66 15.99 10.86
N PHE A 112 6.02 16.47 9.77
CA PHE A 112 6.46 17.64 8.99
C PHE A 112 5.33 18.60 8.64
N ASP A 113 4.20 18.54 9.30
CA ASP A 113 3.07 19.45 9.15
C ASP A 113 2.63 19.72 7.68
N PHE A 114 2.63 18.70 6.82
CA PHE A 114 2.23 18.84 5.41
C PHE A 114 0.82 19.42 5.24
N ALA A 115 -0.05 19.20 6.20
CA ALA A 115 -1.44 19.68 6.18
C ALA A 115 -1.63 21.07 6.82
N ALA A 116 -0.58 21.66 7.41
CA ALA A 116 -0.70 22.95 8.08
C ALA A 116 -0.85 24.09 7.06
N VAL A 117 -1.95 24.81 7.17
CA VAL A 117 -2.28 26.00 6.37
C VAL A 117 -2.03 27.23 7.23
N SER A 118 -1.16 28.14 6.77
CA SER A 118 -0.78 29.35 7.52
C SER A 118 -1.23 30.65 6.84
N SER A 119 -1.81 30.57 5.65
CA SER A 119 -2.21 31.76 4.88
C SER A 119 -3.47 31.46 4.08
N HIS A 120 -4.21 32.52 3.75
CA HIS A 120 -5.31 32.45 2.80
C HIS A 120 -4.83 32.37 1.33
N SER A 121 -3.54 32.60 1.05
CA SER A 121 -2.96 32.52 -0.28
C SER A 121 -2.55 31.07 -0.62
N LYS A 122 -3.08 30.54 -1.73
CA LYS A 122 -2.71 29.23 -2.26
C LYS A 122 -1.22 29.13 -2.59
N VAL A 123 -0.62 30.21 -3.12
CA VAL A 123 0.80 30.25 -3.50
C VAL A 123 1.69 30.12 -2.27
N VAL A 124 1.38 30.86 -1.20
CA VAL A 124 2.14 30.80 0.06
C VAL A 124 2.07 29.41 0.67
N ASN A 125 0.88 28.80 0.74
CA ASN A 125 0.70 27.45 1.27
C ASN A 125 1.40 26.39 0.40
N ALA A 126 1.37 26.53 -0.93
CA ALA A 126 2.09 25.64 -1.84
C ALA A 126 3.61 25.71 -1.64
N ASN A 127 4.17 26.90 -1.47
CA ASN A 127 5.60 27.08 -1.23
C ASN A 127 5.99 26.53 0.16
N ARG A 128 5.17 26.76 1.18
CA ARG A 128 5.37 26.15 2.50
C ARG A 128 5.39 24.63 2.41
N MET A 129 4.41 24.03 1.73
CA MET A 129 4.37 22.56 1.55
C MET A 129 5.63 22.03 0.85
N ARG A 130 6.14 22.75 -0.18
CA ARG A 130 7.40 22.37 -0.86
C ARG A 130 8.60 22.38 0.09
N LEU A 131 8.70 23.38 0.98
CA LEU A 131 9.76 23.42 2.00
C LEU A 131 9.65 22.25 2.98
N HIS A 132 8.44 21.92 3.42
CA HIS A 132 8.20 20.76 4.29
C HIS A 132 8.56 19.44 3.59
N MET A 133 8.23 19.29 2.28
CA MET A 133 8.64 18.13 1.48
C MET A 133 10.17 18.04 1.34
N LEU A 134 10.85 19.17 1.14
CA LEU A 134 12.32 19.21 1.11
C LEU A 134 12.90 18.76 2.46
N ALA A 135 12.41 19.29 3.57
CA ALA A 135 12.83 18.89 4.90
C ALA A 135 12.60 17.38 5.17
N TYR A 136 11.47 16.86 4.72
CA TYR A 136 11.16 15.41 4.78
C TYR A 136 12.16 14.58 3.96
N ASN A 137 12.52 15.02 2.76
CA ASN A 137 13.49 14.32 1.91
C ASN A 137 14.90 14.35 2.53
N LEU A 138 15.33 15.50 3.07
CA LEU A 138 16.59 15.61 3.80
C LEU A 138 16.63 14.69 5.02
N PHE A 139 15.54 14.61 5.76
CA PHE A 139 15.40 13.67 6.87
C PHE A 139 15.46 12.21 6.42
N ASN A 140 14.86 11.88 5.28
CA ASN A 140 14.97 10.54 4.71
C ASN A 140 16.38 10.17 4.29
N TRP A 141 17.14 11.12 3.76
CA TRP A 141 18.58 10.92 3.48
C TRP A 141 19.37 10.73 4.76
N PHE A 142 19.18 11.59 5.76
CA PHE A 142 19.79 11.43 7.08
C PHE A 142 19.47 10.04 7.67
N ARG A 143 18.22 9.61 7.64
CA ARG A 143 17.79 8.31 8.13
C ARG A 143 18.51 7.15 7.43
N ARG A 144 18.73 7.25 6.12
CA ARG A 144 19.36 6.20 5.32
C ARG A 144 20.89 6.20 5.42
N LEU A 145 21.50 7.36 5.49
CA LEU A 145 22.95 7.52 5.40
C LEU A 145 23.62 7.53 6.77
N ALA A 146 23.02 8.18 7.76
CA ALA A 146 23.65 8.42 9.05
C ALA A 146 23.18 7.47 10.16
N LEU A 147 21.93 6.93 10.09
CA LEU A 147 21.40 6.11 11.15
C LEU A 147 21.74 4.63 11.00
N PRO A 148 21.94 3.89 12.11
CA PRO A 148 22.14 2.45 12.11
C PRO A 148 20.90 1.71 11.58
N ALA A 149 21.09 0.48 11.07
CA ALA A 149 20.07 -0.27 10.35
C ALA A 149 18.78 -0.50 11.15
N ASN A 150 18.87 -0.69 12.46
CA ASN A 150 17.73 -0.86 13.35
C ASN A 150 16.87 0.41 13.53
N MET A 151 17.41 1.60 13.25
CA MET A 151 16.69 2.87 13.32
C MET A 151 16.12 3.33 11.98
N ARG A 152 16.65 2.87 10.86
CA ARG A 152 16.25 3.32 9.51
C ARG A 152 14.78 3.09 9.19
N LYS A 153 14.15 2.07 9.79
CA LYS A 153 12.74 1.71 9.58
C LYS A 153 11.78 2.36 10.58
N GLN A 154 12.32 3.11 11.56
CA GLN A 154 11.50 3.75 12.58
C GLN A 154 10.81 5.01 12.02
N GLN A 155 9.66 5.36 12.60
CA GLN A 155 8.96 6.60 12.25
C GLN A 155 9.74 7.83 12.70
N VAL A 156 9.50 8.96 12.02
CA VAL A 156 10.17 10.25 12.28
C VAL A 156 10.05 10.65 13.76
N ASP A 157 8.87 10.55 14.35
CA ASP A 157 8.65 10.92 15.74
C ASP A 157 9.43 10.07 16.73
N THR A 158 9.56 8.77 16.43
CA THR A 158 10.39 7.87 17.24
C THR A 158 11.87 8.23 17.16
N ILE A 159 12.35 8.57 15.96
CA ILE A 159 13.75 9.00 15.76
C ILE A 159 14.00 10.34 16.46
N ARG A 160 13.08 11.30 16.34
CA ARG A 160 13.17 12.58 17.05
C ARG A 160 13.20 12.40 18.57
N LEU A 161 12.35 11.52 19.10
CA LEU A 161 12.31 11.22 20.54
C LEU A 161 13.66 10.65 21.01
N LYS A 162 14.25 9.74 20.23
CA LYS A 162 15.50 9.07 20.61
C LYS A 162 16.76 9.91 20.44
N LEU A 163 16.79 10.81 19.46
CA LEU A 163 18.00 11.55 19.10
C LEU A 163 17.96 13.04 19.49
N ILE A 164 16.79 13.66 19.50
CA ILE A 164 16.67 15.12 19.63
C ILE A 164 15.98 15.48 20.95
N LYS A 165 14.88 14.80 21.30
CA LYS A 165 14.13 15.07 22.54
C LYS A 165 14.69 14.28 23.73
N ILE A 166 16.00 14.37 23.96
CA ILE A 166 16.64 13.74 25.11
C ILE A 166 16.48 14.70 26.31
N ALA A 167 15.87 14.18 27.38
CA ALA A 167 15.80 14.95 28.62
C ALA A 167 17.22 15.16 29.16
N ALA A 168 17.64 16.42 29.26
CA ALA A 168 18.92 16.80 29.84
C ALA A 168 18.70 17.78 31.00
N ARG A 169 19.41 17.59 32.10
CA ARG A 169 19.50 18.51 33.21
C ARG A 169 20.91 19.08 33.30
N ALA A 170 21.03 20.39 33.19
CA ALA A 170 22.30 21.02 33.47
C ALA A 170 22.58 20.90 35.00
N VAL A 171 23.69 20.31 35.36
CA VAL A 171 24.17 20.25 36.77
C VAL A 171 25.33 21.25 36.85
N ARG A 172 25.23 22.18 37.78
CA ARG A 172 26.34 23.09 38.14
C ARG A 172 27.32 22.36 39.06
#